data_db3ff3f95f57ce405bcab6e32cf89722
#
_entry.id   db3ff3f95f57ce405bcab6e32cf89722
#
_cell.length_a   1.000
_cell.length_b   1.000
_cell.length_c   1.000
_cell.angle_alpha   90.00
_cell.angle_beta   90.00
_cell.angle_gamma   90.00
#
_symmetry.space_group_name_H-M   'P 1'
#
loop_
_entity.id
_entity.type
_entity.pdbx_description
1 polymer ?
#
loop_
_entity_poly.entity_id
_entity_poly.type
_entity_poly.pdbx_seq_one_letter_code
_entity_poly.pdbx_strand_id
1 'polypeptide(L)'
;ALALSYFFAEIAKETEFQKLYYDEMFLVIDDPVSSFDVENRVGILSFLRYKLNQILTSCATTKVLMMTHDVSVMFDLQKALDEISSNCAGIGKNSEYCSFQLLNKTITPFMANSHNEYTQLMRCVYEYGCNPDFAAELTIGNTTRRVLEAFATFTFKEGVEKVSLNPRVLTLIPDQNKRAYFQNSMYRLVLNTESHSKENVQGAPEMSFFSHLTTTEKQHTARDVLCFMYCVNPAHVLSHLPDAQKELDDWMTNVK
;
A
#
# COMPACT_ATOMS: atom_id res chain seq x y z
N ALA A 1 4.15 -13.15 14.70
CA ALA A 1 5.57 -13.46 14.88
C ALA A 1 5.78 -14.91 15.31
N LEU A 2 5.23 -15.35 16.45
CA LEU A 2 5.45 -16.71 16.99
C LEU A 2 5.08 -17.83 16.01
N ALA A 3 3.93 -17.75 15.32
CA ALA A 3 3.51 -18.77 14.36
C ALA A 3 4.49 -18.88 13.18
N LEU A 4 4.96 -17.78 12.65
CA LEU A 4 5.93 -17.75 11.56
C LEU A 4 7.30 -18.26 12.01
N SER A 5 7.73 -17.89 13.22
CA SER A 5 8.97 -18.41 13.79
C SER A 5 8.90 -19.92 14.05
N TYR A 6 7.76 -20.40 14.54
CA TYR A 6 7.51 -21.83 14.72
C TYR A 6 7.51 -22.59 13.39
N PHE A 7 6.85 -22.04 12.35
CA PHE A 7 6.84 -22.62 11.02
C PHE A 7 8.27 -22.84 10.48
N PHE A 8 9.13 -21.82 10.54
CA PHE A 8 10.52 -21.96 10.10
C PHE A 8 11.36 -22.86 11.01
N ALA A 9 11.03 -22.94 12.29
CA ALA A 9 11.69 -23.85 13.21
C ALA A 9 11.32 -25.33 12.92
N GLU A 10 10.06 -25.60 12.56
CA GLU A 10 9.63 -26.97 12.17
C GLU A 10 10.31 -27.42 10.87
N ILE A 11 10.37 -26.55 9.86
CA ILE A 11 11.13 -26.84 8.62
C ILE A 11 12.60 -27.17 8.94
N ALA A 12 13.18 -26.46 9.91
CA ALA A 12 14.57 -26.67 10.30
C ALA A 12 14.79 -27.96 11.11
N LYS A 13 13.78 -28.49 11.80
CA LYS A 13 13.90 -29.73 12.59
C LYS A 13 13.96 -30.99 11.75
N GLU A 14 13.30 -31.00 10.58
CA GLU A 14 13.26 -32.16 9.70
C GLU A 14 14.55 -32.35 8.92
N THR A 15 15.47 -31.41 8.98
CA THR A 15 16.75 -31.45 8.27
C THR A 15 17.92 -31.56 9.25
N GLU A 16 18.88 -32.45 8.97
CA GLU A 16 20.16 -32.49 9.72
C GLU A 16 20.79 -31.10 9.69
N PHE A 17 21.30 -30.61 10.82
CA PHE A 17 21.78 -29.22 11.07
C PHE A 17 22.78 -28.69 10.04
N GLN A 18 23.45 -29.58 9.28
CA GLN A 18 24.41 -29.22 8.22
C GLN A 18 23.78 -29.21 6.80
N LYS A 19 22.55 -29.69 6.64
CA LYS A 19 21.83 -29.73 5.34
C LYS A 19 20.59 -28.85 5.33
N LEU A 20 20.52 -27.88 6.23
CA LEU A 20 19.40 -26.97 6.33
C LEU A 20 19.19 -26.29 4.97
N TYR A 21 17.98 -26.44 4.40
CA TYR A 21 17.57 -25.80 3.16
C TYR A 21 18.26 -26.27 1.85
N TYR A 22 18.98 -27.41 1.85
CA TYR A 22 19.52 -27.97 0.60
C TYR A 22 18.49 -28.76 -0.21
N ASP A 23 17.42 -29.20 0.42
CA ASP A 23 16.37 -29.97 -0.27
C ASP A 23 15.39 -29.03 -0.96
N GLU A 24 14.87 -29.49 -2.10
CA GLU A 24 13.84 -28.77 -2.84
C GLU A 24 12.54 -28.68 -2.02
N MET A 25 12.02 -27.47 -1.89
CA MET A 25 10.80 -27.17 -1.15
C MET A 25 9.84 -26.34 -1.98
N PHE A 26 8.54 -26.50 -1.71
CA PHE A 26 7.52 -25.57 -2.13
C PHE A 26 6.89 -24.93 -0.90
N LEU A 27 7.21 -23.64 -0.70
CA LEU A 27 6.72 -22.87 0.44
C LEU A 27 5.52 -22.03 0.02
N VAL A 28 4.43 -22.14 0.76
CA VAL A 28 3.24 -21.29 0.59
C VAL A 28 3.07 -20.46 1.85
N ILE A 29 3.09 -19.15 1.68
CA ILE A 29 2.98 -18.17 2.77
C ILE A 29 1.79 -17.27 2.45
N ASP A 30 0.73 -17.43 3.22
CA ASP A 30 -0.50 -16.67 3.06
C ASP A 30 -0.54 -15.55 4.10
N ASP A 31 -0.62 -14.34 3.61
CA ASP A 31 -0.85 -13.10 4.35
C ASP A 31 0.01 -12.95 5.63
N PRO A 32 1.34 -12.97 5.50
CA PRO A 32 2.24 -13.11 6.65
C PRO A 32 2.21 -11.92 7.62
N VAL A 33 1.60 -10.80 7.24
CA VAL A 33 1.78 -9.51 7.95
C VAL A 33 0.46 -8.80 8.29
N SER A 34 -0.69 -9.26 7.79
CA SER A 34 -1.99 -8.55 7.86
C SER A 34 -2.52 -8.27 9.28
N SER A 35 -2.09 -9.04 10.26
CA SER A 35 -2.61 -8.98 11.64
C SER A 35 -1.74 -8.17 12.60
N PHE A 36 -0.75 -7.42 12.10
CA PHE A 36 0.24 -6.76 12.95
C PHE A 36 0.20 -5.24 12.81
N ASP A 37 0.50 -4.55 13.92
CA ASP A 37 0.76 -3.12 13.92
C ASP A 37 2.03 -2.78 13.12
N VAL A 38 2.18 -1.52 12.78
CA VAL A 38 3.26 -1.03 11.89
C VAL A 38 4.65 -1.38 12.42
N GLU A 39 4.87 -1.34 13.73
CA GLU A 39 6.17 -1.62 14.35
C GLU A 39 6.54 -3.11 14.23
N ASN A 40 5.60 -3.99 14.52
CA ASN A 40 5.79 -5.43 14.40
C ASN A 40 5.91 -5.89 12.95
N ARG A 41 5.26 -5.18 12.01
CA ARG A 41 5.32 -5.44 10.56
C ARG A 41 6.75 -5.41 10.03
N VAL A 42 7.53 -4.39 10.36
CA VAL A 42 8.94 -4.25 9.93
C VAL A 42 9.77 -5.43 10.44
N GLY A 43 9.58 -5.83 11.69
CA GLY A 43 10.28 -6.97 12.29
C GLY A 43 9.96 -8.29 11.59
N ILE A 44 8.68 -8.52 11.25
CA ILE A 44 8.24 -9.75 10.59
C ILE A 44 8.75 -9.80 9.13
N LEU A 45 8.66 -8.71 8.40
CA LEU A 45 9.19 -8.63 7.04
C LEU A 45 10.70 -8.85 7.01
N SER A 46 11.44 -8.27 7.96
CA SER A 46 12.89 -8.48 8.08
C SER A 46 13.23 -9.93 8.40
N PHE A 47 12.47 -10.57 9.30
CA PHE A 47 12.63 -11.98 9.62
C PHE A 47 12.32 -12.88 8.42
N LEU A 48 11.20 -12.62 7.73
CA LEU A 48 10.80 -13.35 6.53
C LEU A 48 11.86 -13.23 5.43
N ARG A 49 12.33 -12.02 5.14
CA ARG A 49 13.42 -11.75 4.20
C ARG A 49 14.67 -12.56 4.54
N TYR A 50 15.09 -12.53 5.80
CA TYR A 50 16.26 -13.28 6.24
C TYR A 50 16.11 -14.78 6.01
N LYS A 51 14.96 -15.37 6.37
CA LYS A 51 14.70 -16.80 6.18
C LYS A 51 14.59 -17.19 4.71
N LEU A 52 13.89 -16.41 3.90
CA LEU A 52 13.79 -16.66 2.46
C LEU A 52 15.16 -16.54 1.77
N ASN A 53 15.97 -15.57 2.17
CA ASN A 53 17.33 -15.45 1.65
C ASN A 53 18.17 -16.70 1.96
N GLN A 54 18.12 -17.21 3.20
CA GLN A 54 18.82 -18.44 3.57
C GLN A 54 18.37 -19.63 2.70
N ILE A 55 17.07 -19.80 2.52
CA ILE A 55 16.48 -20.93 1.79
C ILE A 55 16.86 -20.83 0.29
N LEU A 56 16.58 -19.71 -0.35
CA LEU A 56 16.75 -19.55 -1.80
C LEU A 56 18.22 -19.49 -2.23
N THR A 57 19.11 -18.99 -1.38
CA THR A 57 20.55 -19.07 -1.61
C THR A 57 21.11 -20.48 -1.39
N SER A 58 20.47 -21.30 -0.57
CA SER A 58 20.89 -22.70 -0.35
C SER A 58 20.42 -23.62 -1.45
N CYS A 59 19.13 -23.56 -1.85
CA CYS A 59 18.54 -24.43 -2.87
C CYS A 59 17.88 -23.61 -3.99
N ALA A 60 18.46 -23.68 -5.19
CA ALA A 60 17.95 -22.91 -6.35
C ALA A 60 16.64 -23.45 -6.94
N THR A 61 16.26 -24.69 -6.63
CA THR A 61 15.04 -25.33 -7.12
C THR A 61 13.83 -25.10 -6.20
N THR A 62 14.06 -24.60 -4.99
CA THR A 62 12.98 -24.24 -4.06
C THR A 62 12.09 -23.15 -4.66
N LYS A 63 10.79 -23.34 -4.53
CA LYS A 63 9.77 -22.41 -5.00
C LYS A 63 9.02 -21.81 -3.82
N VAL A 64 8.69 -20.53 -3.93
CA VAL A 64 7.94 -19.80 -2.91
C VAL A 64 6.75 -19.12 -3.54
N LEU A 65 5.57 -19.36 -2.98
CA LEU A 65 4.35 -18.64 -3.28
C LEU A 65 3.99 -17.78 -2.07
N MET A 66 3.95 -16.46 -2.25
CA MET A 66 3.48 -15.54 -1.21
C MET A 66 2.21 -14.86 -1.68
N MET A 67 1.25 -14.77 -0.80
CA MET A 67 -0.03 -14.10 -1.04
C MET A 67 -0.26 -13.02 0.00
N THR A 68 -0.84 -11.90 -0.42
CA THR A 68 -1.28 -10.82 0.48
C THR A 68 -2.40 -10.04 -0.16
N HIS A 69 -3.28 -9.49 0.66
CA HIS A 69 -4.33 -8.58 0.23
C HIS A 69 -3.93 -7.10 0.40
N ASP A 70 -2.79 -6.82 1.02
CA ASP A 70 -2.28 -5.46 1.27
C ASP A 70 -1.22 -5.10 0.22
N VAL A 71 -1.54 -4.12 -0.64
CA VAL A 71 -0.67 -3.61 -1.70
C VAL A 71 0.67 -3.12 -1.15
N SER A 72 0.69 -2.55 0.03
CA SER A 72 1.90 -2.07 0.70
C SER A 72 2.83 -3.22 1.12
N VAL A 73 2.24 -4.32 1.66
CA VAL A 73 3.00 -5.54 1.96
C VAL A 73 3.58 -6.14 0.69
N MET A 74 2.83 -6.14 -0.40
CA MET A 74 3.31 -6.62 -1.69
C MET A 74 4.57 -5.87 -2.15
N PHE A 75 4.61 -4.53 -2.05
CA PHE A 75 5.81 -3.75 -2.40
C PHE A 75 6.99 -4.05 -1.48
N ASP A 76 6.75 -4.22 -0.17
CA ASP A 76 7.80 -4.58 0.78
C ASP A 76 8.37 -5.98 0.45
N LEU A 77 7.49 -6.92 0.07
CA LEU A 77 7.90 -8.26 -0.37
C LEU A 77 8.68 -8.21 -1.69
N GLN A 78 8.27 -7.38 -2.65
CA GLN A 78 9.01 -7.19 -3.90
C GLN A 78 10.43 -6.68 -3.65
N LYS A 79 10.59 -5.64 -2.81
CA LYS A 79 11.91 -5.14 -2.41
C LYS A 79 12.78 -6.22 -1.78
N ALA A 80 12.18 -7.05 -0.91
CA ALA A 80 12.89 -8.17 -0.30
C ALA A 80 13.32 -9.22 -1.34
N LEU A 81 12.47 -9.52 -2.32
CA LEU A 81 12.77 -10.48 -3.39
C LEU A 81 13.82 -9.94 -4.37
N ASP A 82 13.82 -8.64 -4.69
CA ASP A 82 14.85 -7.99 -5.48
C ASP A 82 16.24 -8.14 -4.83
N GLU A 83 16.31 -7.92 -3.53
CA GLU A 83 17.54 -8.10 -2.75
C GLU A 83 17.99 -9.57 -2.74
N ILE A 84 17.07 -10.51 -2.52
CA ILE A 84 17.35 -11.95 -2.53
C ILE A 84 17.83 -12.40 -3.91
N SER A 85 17.16 -11.93 -4.98
CA SER A 85 17.58 -12.22 -6.35
C SER A 85 19.00 -11.74 -6.64
N SER A 86 19.31 -10.53 -6.18
CA SER A 86 20.67 -9.97 -6.29
C SER A 86 21.71 -10.79 -5.52
N ASN A 87 21.36 -11.27 -4.31
CA ASN A 87 22.22 -12.12 -3.51
C ASN A 87 22.45 -13.49 -4.19
N CYS A 88 21.39 -14.09 -4.76
CA CYS A 88 21.50 -15.32 -5.53
C CYS A 88 22.40 -15.13 -6.76
N ALA A 89 22.25 -14.06 -7.51
CA ALA A 89 23.09 -13.74 -8.65
C ALA A 89 24.58 -13.58 -8.24
N GLY A 90 24.84 -12.95 -7.11
CA GLY A 90 26.19 -12.78 -6.55
C GLY A 90 26.91 -14.10 -6.23
N ILE A 91 26.19 -15.21 -6.06
CA ILE A 91 26.74 -16.56 -5.82
C ILE A 91 26.56 -17.48 -7.04
N GLY A 92 26.25 -16.92 -8.22
CA GLY A 92 26.08 -17.68 -9.47
C GLY A 92 24.80 -18.51 -9.54
N LYS A 93 23.77 -18.19 -8.75
CA LYS A 93 22.43 -18.80 -8.80
C LYS A 93 21.46 -17.85 -9.45
N ASN A 94 20.53 -18.38 -10.25
CA ASN A 94 19.44 -17.60 -10.82
C ASN A 94 18.19 -17.74 -9.94
N SER A 95 17.64 -16.62 -9.52
CA SER A 95 16.36 -16.54 -8.78
C SER A 95 15.55 -15.44 -9.42
N GLU A 96 14.42 -15.82 -9.98
CA GLU A 96 13.46 -14.91 -10.62
C GLU A 96 12.12 -15.00 -9.90
N TYR A 97 11.41 -13.90 -9.87
CA TYR A 97 10.05 -13.87 -9.34
C TYR A 97 9.12 -13.13 -10.30
N CYS A 98 7.84 -13.39 -10.19
CA CYS A 98 6.79 -12.68 -10.89
C CYS A 98 5.66 -12.35 -9.91
N SER A 99 5.00 -11.24 -10.16
CA SER A 99 3.89 -10.77 -9.35
C SER A 99 2.59 -10.85 -10.15
N PHE A 100 1.54 -11.33 -9.49
CA PHE A 100 0.21 -11.43 -10.07
C PHE A 100 -0.81 -10.80 -9.13
N GLN A 101 -1.92 -10.35 -9.70
CA GLN A 101 -3.11 -9.97 -8.95
C GLN A 101 -4.27 -10.90 -9.30
N LEU A 102 -5.05 -11.26 -8.28
CA LEU A 102 -6.30 -11.98 -8.45
C LEU A 102 -7.44 -10.96 -8.44
N LEU A 103 -8.02 -10.72 -9.61
CA LEU A 103 -9.13 -9.80 -9.79
C LEU A 103 -10.29 -10.53 -10.48
N ASN A 104 -11.50 -10.44 -9.92
CA ASN A 104 -12.71 -11.06 -10.48
C ASN A 104 -12.51 -12.55 -10.85
N LYS A 105 -11.85 -13.34 -9.98
CA LYS A 105 -11.50 -14.74 -10.16
C LYS A 105 -10.52 -15.01 -11.32
N THR A 106 -9.86 -13.98 -11.83
CA THR A 106 -8.86 -14.08 -12.89
C THR A 106 -7.50 -13.65 -12.35
N ILE A 107 -6.47 -14.44 -12.63
CA ILE A 107 -5.08 -14.11 -12.31
C ILE A 107 -4.50 -13.34 -13.48
N THR A 108 -4.05 -12.12 -13.24
CA THR A 108 -3.40 -11.26 -14.23
C THR A 108 -2.02 -10.84 -13.73
N PRO A 109 -1.03 -10.66 -14.63
CA PRO A 109 0.26 -10.14 -14.22
C PRO A 109 0.08 -8.79 -13.52
N PHE A 110 0.71 -8.64 -12.36
CA PHE A 110 0.80 -7.35 -11.69
C PHE A 110 1.95 -6.59 -12.33
N MET A 111 1.60 -5.62 -13.18
CA MET A 111 2.58 -4.80 -13.91
C MET A 111 3.20 -3.78 -12.95
N ALA A 112 4.21 -4.19 -12.24
CA ALA A 112 5.10 -3.30 -11.48
C ALA A 112 5.97 -2.45 -12.42
N ASN A 113 5.39 -1.89 -13.49
CA ASN A 113 6.13 -1.12 -14.49
C ASN A 113 6.58 0.27 -14.01
N SER A 114 6.42 0.58 -12.74
CA SER A 114 7.13 1.68 -12.13
C SER A 114 7.60 1.25 -10.74
N HIS A 115 8.89 1.30 -10.51
CA HIS A 115 9.52 1.08 -9.21
C HIS A 115 9.11 2.14 -8.16
N ASN A 116 8.02 2.88 -8.41
CA ASN A 116 7.52 3.93 -7.56
C ASN A 116 6.22 3.47 -6.88
N GLU A 117 6.36 2.98 -5.64
CA GLU A 117 5.25 2.59 -4.77
C GLU A 117 4.15 3.66 -4.72
N TYR A 118 4.52 4.92 -4.61
CA TYR A 118 3.59 6.03 -4.55
C TYR A 118 2.70 6.12 -5.81
N THR A 119 3.29 5.95 -6.99
CA THR A 119 2.53 5.93 -8.26
C THR A 119 1.51 4.80 -8.28
N GLN A 120 1.88 3.62 -7.80
CA GLN A 120 0.96 2.48 -7.76
C GLN A 120 -0.17 2.69 -6.74
N LEU A 121 0.14 3.21 -5.56
CA LEU A 121 -0.87 3.57 -4.58
C LEU A 121 -1.84 4.64 -5.12
N MET A 122 -1.33 5.66 -5.81
CA MET A 122 -2.14 6.69 -6.45
C MET A 122 -3.02 6.11 -7.55
N ARG A 123 -2.50 5.16 -8.35
CA ARG A 123 -3.26 4.45 -9.38
C ARG A 123 -4.38 3.61 -8.76
N CYS A 124 -4.12 2.89 -7.68
CA CYS A 124 -5.17 2.16 -6.95
C CYS A 124 -6.31 3.08 -6.49
N VAL A 125 -5.98 4.26 -5.97
CA VAL A 125 -7.00 5.25 -5.56
C VAL A 125 -7.79 5.76 -6.77
N TYR A 126 -7.13 6.01 -7.90
CA TYR A 126 -7.75 6.45 -9.13
C TYR A 126 -8.69 5.39 -9.72
N GLU A 127 -8.23 4.16 -9.85
CA GLU A 127 -9.01 3.05 -10.38
C GLU A 127 -10.25 2.77 -9.52
N TYR A 128 -10.09 2.81 -8.19
CA TYR A 128 -11.23 2.72 -7.27
C TYR A 128 -12.19 3.90 -7.42
N GLY A 129 -11.68 5.10 -7.66
CA GLY A 129 -12.48 6.27 -7.99
C GLY A 129 -13.29 6.07 -9.29
N CYS A 130 -12.73 5.41 -10.29
CA CYS A 130 -13.45 5.09 -11.53
C CYS A 130 -14.49 3.99 -11.31
N ASN A 131 -14.05 2.83 -10.75
CA ASN A 131 -14.88 1.66 -10.51
C ASN A 131 -14.54 1.06 -9.14
N PRO A 132 -15.39 1.20 -8.12
CA PRO A 132 -15.13 0.64 -6.81
C PRO A 132 -15.11 -0.89 -6.89
N ASP A 133 -13.94 -1.48 -6.64
CA ASP A 133 -13.76 -2.91 -6.56
C ASP A 133 -13.89 -3.38 -5.11
N PHE A 134 -14.64 -4.45 -4.89
CA PHE A 134 -14.84 -5.02 -3.57
C PHE A 134 -13.53 -5.50 -2.92
N ALA A 135 -12.57 -5.97 -3.70
CA ALA A 135 -11.27 -6.39 -3.18
C ALA A 135 -10.46 -5.23 -2.60
N ALA A 136 -10.53 -4.04 -3.21
CA ALA A 136 -9.86 -2.84 -2.74
C ALA A 136 -10.62 -2.14 -1.60
N GLU A 137 -11.89 -2.47 -1.37
CA GLU A 137 -12.76 -1.77 -0.42
C GLU A 137 -12.25 -1.81 1.02
N LEU A 138 -11.59 -2.89 1.42
CA LEU A 138 -11.04 -3.03 2.78
C LEU A 138 -9.77 -2.18 2.99
N THR A 139 -9.01 -1.93 1.93
CA THR A 139 -7.70 -1.26 2.00
C THR A 139 -7.72 0.17 1.48
N ILE A 140 -8.75 0.54 0.71
CA ILE A 140 -8.80 1.83 0.00
C ILE A 140 -8.65 3.04 0.92
N GLY A 141 -9.24 2.99 2.12
CA GLY A 141 -9.11 4.06 3.09
C GLY A 141 -7.67 4.32 3.50
N ASN A 142 -6.95 3.26 3.85
CA ASN A 142 -5.54 3.35 4.21
C ASN A 142 -4.67 3.78 3.02
N THR A 143 -4.96 3.25 1.83
CA THR A 143 -4.25 3.62 0.60
C THR A 143 -4.44 5.10 0.26
N THR A 144 -5.68 5.60 0.32
CA THR A 144 -6.01 7.00 0.08
C THR A 144 -5.30 7.93 1.07
N ARG A 145 -5.30 7.56 2.36
CA ARG A 145 -4.59 8.29 3.39
C ARG A 145 -3.09 8.35 3.13
N ARG A 146 -2.46 7.21 2.82
CA ARG A 146 -1.01 7.15 2.52
C ARG A 146 -0.64 8.00 1.31
N VAL A 147 -1.46 8.00 0.28
CA VAL A 147 -1.27 8.86 -0.91
C VAL A 147 -1.29 10.33 -0.51
N LEU A 148 -2.28 10.75 0.28
CA LEU A 148 -2.41 12.13 0.72
C LEU A 148 -1.27 12.54 1.68
N GLU A 149 -0.85 11.67 2.59
CA GLU A 149 0.29 11.89 3.50
C GLU A 149 1.61 12.05 2.73
N ALA A 150 1.84 11.20 1.74
CA ALA A 150 3.02 11.30 0.90
C ALA A 150 3.01 12.61 0.09
N PHE A 151 1.88 12.95 -0.54
CA PHE A 151 1.71 14.22 -1.25
C PHE A 151 2.00 15.44 -0.36
N ALA A 152 1.41 15.48 0.83
CA ALA A 152 1.61 16.56 1.80
C ALA A 152 3.08 16.67 2.20
N THR A 153 3.71 15.56 2.53
CA THR A 153 5.11 15.52 2.97
C THR A 153 6.08 15.94 1.87
N PHE A 154 5.91 15.40 0.66
CA PHE A 154 6.83 15.70 -0.46
C PHE A 154 6.62 17.09 -1.04
N THR A 155 5.38 17.57 -1.12
CA THR A 155 5.07 18.86 -1.72
C THR A 155 5.29 20.03 -0.75
N PHE A 156 4.91 19.84 0.52
CA PHE A 156 4.88 20.94 1.51
C PHE A 156 5.79 20.72 2.72
N LYS A 157 6.40 19.55 2.89
CA LYS A 157 7.19 19.15 4.06
C LYS A 157 6.40 19.21 5.39
N GLU A 158 5.09 19.03 5.30
CA GLU A 158 4.17 19.10 6.44
C GLU A 158 3.23 17.88 6.42
N GLY A 159 2.65 17.55 7.57
CA GLY A 159 1.64 16.50 7.66
C GLY A 159 0.31 16.90 7.02
N VAL A 160 -0.51 15.90 6.70
CA VAL A 160 -1.85 16.07 6.07
C VAL A 160 -2.71 17.08 6.82
N GLU A 161 -2.73 17.02 8.16
CA GLU A 161 -3.51 17.91 9.02
C GLU A 161 -3.20 19.38 8.75
N LYS A 162 -1.91 19.70 8.60
CA LYS A 162 -1.49 21.06 8.32
C LYS A 162 -1.74 21.45 6.87
N VAL A 163 -1.49 20.56 5.92
CA VAL A 163 -1.64 20.87 4.50
C VAL A 163 -3.10 21.06 4.11
N SER A 164 -3.98 20.18 4.55
CA SER A 164 -5.40 20.17 4.18
C SER A 164 -6.18 21.38 4.69
N LEU A 165 -5.72 21.97 5.79
CA LEU A 165 -6.36 23.11 6.45
C LEU A 165 -5.55 24.41 6.34
N ASN A 166 -4.38 24.35 5.71
CA ASN A 166 -3.50 25.50 5.59
C ASN A 166 -4.07 26.54 4.61
N PRO A 167 -4.37 27.78 5.03
CA PRO A 167 -4.88 28.81 4.13
C PRO A 167 -3.99 29.08 2.93
N ARG A 168 -2.64 28.92 3.09
CA ARG A 168 -1.69 29.12 1.98
C ARG A 168 -1.84 28.03 0.91
N VAL A 169 -2.09 26.77 1.31
CA VAL A 169 -2.32 25.66 0.38
C VAL A 169 -3.68 25.82 -0.29
N LEU A 170 -4.71 26.15 0.47
CA LEU A 170 -6.05 26.37 -0.05
C LEU A 170 -6.10 27.55 -1.04
N THR A 171 -5.26 28.58 -0.88
CA THR A 171 -5.19 29.69 -1.86
C THR A 171 -4.62 29.26 -3.22
N LEU A 172 -3.95 28.10 -3.33
CA LEU A 172 -3.53 27.54 -4.62
C LEU A 172 -4.73 27.06 -5.47
N ILE A 173 -5.89 26.88 -4.85
CA ILE A 173 -7.15 26.56 -5.55
C ILE A 173 -7.81 27.88 -5.94
N PRO A 174 -7.85 28.24 -7.26
CA PRO A 174 -8.32 29.54 -7.70
C PRO A 174 -9.82 29.77 -7.45
N ASP A 175 -10.62 28.74 -7.64
CA ASP A 175 -12.07 28.77 -7.48
C ASP A 175 -12.46 28.77 -6.00
N GLN A 176 -13.22 29.82 -5.59
CA GLN A 176 -13.62 30.00 -4.20
C GLN A 176 -14.59 28.93 -3.71
N ASN A 177 -15.49 28.45 -4.57
CA ASN A 177 -16.45 27.39 -4.20
C ASN A 177 -15.74 26.06 -4.01
N LYS A 178 -14.83 25.71 -4.94
CA LYS A 178 -14.01 24.51 -4.81
C LYS A 178 -13.11 24.56 -3.58
N ARG A 179 -12.55 25.71 -3.28
CA ARG A 179 -11.75 25.93 -2.06
C ARG A 179 -12.57 25.65 -0.81
N ALA A 180 -13.79 26.20 -0.71
CA ALA A 180 -14.68 25.96 0.42
C ALA A 180 -15.11 24.50 0.52
N TYR A 181 -15.39 23.86 -0.61
CA TYR A 181 -15.70 22.43 -0.67
C TYR A 181 -14.56 21.57 -0.12
N PHE A 182 -13.33 21.73 -0.64
CA PHE A 182 -12.19 20.96 -0.20
C PHE A 182 -11.80 21.23 1.24
N GLN A 183 -11.93 22.47 1.72
CA GLN A 183 -11.72 22.79 3.12
C GLN A 183 -12.66 21.96 4.01
N ASN A 184 -13.93 21.83 3.65
CA ASN A 184 -14.89 21.05 4.41
C ASN A 184 -14.66 19.54 4.27
N SER A 185 -14.38 19.07 3.07
CA SER A 185 -14.13 17.65 2.81
C SER A 185 -12.87 17.16 3.52
N MET A 186 -11.76 17.89 3.40
CA MET A 186 -10.50 17.56 4.05
C MET A 186 -10.59 17.69 5.58
N TYR A 187 -11.34 18.68 6.09
CA TYR A 187 -11.58 18.84 7.52
C TYR A 187 -12.26 17.60 8.12
N ARG A 188 -13.25 17.02 7.43
CA ARG A 188 -13.88 15.77 7.86
C ARG A 188 -12.93 14.58 7.84
N LEU A 189 -12.11 14.48 6.81
CA LEU A 189 -11.09 13.44 6.69
C LEU A 189 -10.07 13.47 7.83
N VAL A 190 -9.58 14.66 8.18
CA VAL A 190 -8.56 14.87 9.21
C VAL A 190 -9.14 14.70 10.61
N LEU A 191 -10.28 15.31 10.93
CA LEU A 191 -10.88 15.23 12.27
C LEU A 191 -11.29 13.81 12.66
N ASN A 192 -11.80 13.02 11.71
CA ASN A 192 -12.17 11.64 12.02
C ASN A 192 -10.95 10.75 12.27
N THR A 193 -9.75 11.18 11.90
CA THR A 193 -8.48 10.52 12.27
C THR A 193 -7.99 10.95 13.67
N GLU A 194 -8.19 12.21 14.07
CA GLU A 194 -7.75 12.70 15.38
C GLU A 194 -8.62 12.26 16.56
N SER A 195 -9.94 12.15 16.36
CA SER A 195 -10.85 11.75 17.44
C SER A 195 -10.63 10.33 17.96
N HIS A 196 -10.00 9.47 17.16
CA HIS A 196 -9.66 8.10 17.56
C HIS A 196 -8.26 7.94 18.16
N SER A 197 -7.35 8.92 17.98
CA SER A 197 -5.98 8.80 18.47
C SER A 197 -5.75 9.28 19.92
N LYS A 198 -6.70 10.04 20.49
CA LYS A 198 -6.53 10.60 21.84
C LYS A 198 -7.27 9.87 22.98
N GLU A 199 -8.24 9.02 22.69
CA GLU A 199 -9.06 8.36 23.73
C GLU A 199 -8.95 6.83 23.80
N ASN A 200 -8.25 6.16 22.90
CA ASN A 200 -8.11 4.70 22.93
C ASN A 200 -6.66 4.22 23.02
N VAL A 201 -6.01 4.52 24.10
CA VAL A 201 -4.91 3.72 24.63
C VAL A 201 -5.53 2.49 25.29
N GLN A 202 -5.32 1.34 24.71
CA GLN A 202 -5.62 -0.03 25.15
C GLN A 202 -6.78 -0.74 24.39
N GLY A 203 -6.43 -1.47 23.35
CA GLY A 203 -7.05 -2.74 23.09
C GLY A 203 -8.19 -2.83 22.07
N ALA A 204 -8.47 -1.80 21.27
CA ALA A 204 -9.35 -1.95 20.11
C ALA A 204 -8.55 -1.78 18.81
N PRO A 205 -8.75 -2.66 17.79
CA PRO A 205 -8.16 -2.43 16.48
C PRO A 205 -8.65 -1.07 15.95
N GLU A 206 -7.75 -0.31 15.32
CA GLU A 206 -8.07 0.96 14.68
C GLU A 206 -9.27 0.77 13.74
N MET A 207 -10.46 1.08 14.23
CA MET A 207 -11.65 1.19 13.37
C MET A 207 -11.45 2.47 12.57
N SER A 208 -10.84 2.32 11.40
CA SER A 208 -10.58 3.42 10.49
C SER A 208 -11.93 4.06 10.13
N PHE A 209 -11.98 5.39 10.05
CA PHE A 209 -13.14 6.15 9.56
C PHE A 209 -13.76 5.51 8.31
N PHE A 210 -12.93 5.01 7.43
CA PHE A 210 -13.35 4.34 6.22
C PHE A 210 -14.12 3.03 6.43
N SER A 211 -13.98 2.35 7.56
CA SER A 211 -14.72 1.11 7.83
C SER A 211 -16.24 1.34 8.01
N HIS A 212 -16.63 2.57 8.34
CA HIS A 212 -18.04 2.96 8.53
C HIS A 212 -18.67 3.59 7.28
N LEU A 213 -17.86 3.88 6.24
CA LEU A 213 -18.36 4.46 5.01
C LEU A 213 -18.93 3.37 4.08
N THR A 214 -19.99 3.73 3.38
CA THR A 214 -20.50 2.92 2.26
C THR A 214 -19.50 2.94 1.10
N THR A 215 -19.59 1.96 0.20
CA THR A 215 -18.77 1.91 -1.02
C THR A 215 -18.84 3.22 -1.82
N THR A 216 -20.02 3.81 -1.95
CA THR A 216 -20.22 5.07 -2.64
C THR A 216 -19.50 6.23 -1.96
N GLU A 217 -19.55 6.31 -0.64
CA GLU A 217 -18.85 7.36 0.13
C GLU A 217 -17.32 7.19 0.05
N LYS A 218 -16.84 5.95 0.12
CA LYS A 218 -15.41 5.65 -0.09
C LYS A 218 -14.96 6.09 -1.48
N GLN A 219 -15.76 5.80 -2.51
CA GLN A 219 -15.47 6.21 -3.89
C GLN A 219 -15.44 7.75 -4.02
N HIS A 220 -16.42 8.45 -3.44
CA HIS A 220 -16.41 9.91 -3.42
C HIS A 220 -15.18 10.46 -2.70
N THR A 221 -14.82 9.88 -1.56
CA THR A 221 -13.63 10.31 -0.81
C THR A 221 -12.34 10.10 -1.61
N ALA A 222 -12.20 8.98 -2.32
CA ALA A 222 -11.05 8.73 -3.19
C ALA A 222 -10.96 9.76 -4.31
N ARG A 223 -12.08 10.10 -4.95
CA ARG A 223 -12.17 11.16 -5.97
C ARG A 223 -11.83 12.53 -5.40
N ASP A 224 -12.38 12.88 -4.24
CA ASP A 224 -12.15 14.17 -3.59
C ASP A 224 -10.68 14.39 -3.26
N VAL A 225 -9.98 13.37 -2.76
CA VAL A 225 -8.55 13.46 -2.46
C VAL A 225 -7.74 13.69 -3.74
N LEU A 226 -8.01 12.94 -4.80
CA LEU A 226 -7.30 13.12 -6.08
C LEU A 226 -7.62 14.49 -6.71
N CYS A 227 -8.87 14.93 -6.66
CA CYS A 227 -9.28 16.25 -7.14
C CYS A 227 -8.62 17.38 -6.35
N PHE A 228 -8.53 17.26 -5.01
CA PHE A 228 -7.79 18.19 -4.18
C PHE A 228 -6.32 18.28 -4.59
N MET A 229 -5.64 17.14 -4.70
CA MET A 229 -4.24 17.08 -5.11
C MET A 229 -4.05 17.66 -6.52
N TYR A 230 -4.97 17.36 -7.45
CA TYR A 230 -4.95 17.88 -8.81
C TYR A 230 -5.15 19.40 -8.85
N CYS A 231 -6.05 19.96 -8.06
CA CYS A 231 -6.21 21.41 -7.93
C CYS A 231 -4.97 22.11 -7.38
N VAL A 232 -4.31 21.48 -6.42
CA VAL A 232 -3.15 22.07 -5.74
C VAL A 232 -1.88 21.95 -6.61
N ASN A 233 -1.69 20.81 -7.27
CA ASN A 233 -0.52 20.55 -8.10
C ASN A 233 -0.87 19.60 -9.27
N PRO A 234 -1.43 20.14 -10.37
CA PRO A 234 -1.82 19.33 -11.53
C PRO A 234 -0.64 18.56 -12.14
N ALA A 235 0.53 19.21 -12.24
CA ALA A 235 1.71 18.60 -12.84
C ALA A 235 2.17 17.37 -12.05
N HIS A 236 2.11 17.41 -10.72
CA HIS A 236 2.42 16.27 -9.89
C HIS A 236 1.47 15.10 -10.15
N VAL A 237 0.17 15.33 -10.13
CA VAL A 237 -0.82 14.27 -10.33
C VAL A 237 -0.70 13.65 -11.72
N LEU A 238 -0.59 14.47 -12.77
CA LEU A 238 -0.49 14.00 -14.15
C LEU A 238 0.85 13.31 -14.46
N SER A 239 1.92 13.62 -13.72
CA SER A 239 3.19 12.87 -13.87
C SER A 239 3.07 11.43 -13.38
N HIS A 240 2.18 11.15 -12.43
CA HIS A 240 1.92 9.80 -11.90
C HIS A 240 0.73 9.11 -12.59
N LEU A 241 -0.24 9.89 -13.07
CA LEU A 241 -1.46 9.43 -13.72
C LEU A 241 -1.67 10.16 -15.07
N PRO A 242 -0.82 9.91 -16.08
CA PRO A 242 -0.85 10.68 -17.34
C PRO A 242 -2.18 10.58 -18.09
N ASP A 243 -2.88 9.47 -17.96
CA ASP A 243 -4.13 9.19 -18.67
C ASP A 243 -5.38 9.65 -17.90
N ALA A 244 -5.24 10.20 -16.69
CA ALA A 244 -6.36 10.50 -15.80
C ALA A 244 -6.96 11.90 -15.99
N GLN A 245 -6.38 12.76 -16.84
CA GLN A 245 -6.76 14.16 -16.94
C GLN A 245 -8.25 14.34 -17.22
N LYS A 246 -8.80 13.60 -18.16
CA LYS A 246 -10.21 13.73 -18.55
C LYS A 246 -11.16 13.40 -17.40
N GLU A 247 -10.92 12.28 -16.72
CA GLU A 247 -11.74 11.83 -15.59
C GLU A 247 -11.62 12.81 -14.40
N LEU A 248 -10.43 13.33 -14.14
CA LEU A 248 -10.21 14.34 -13.10
C LEU A 248 -10.96 15.64 -13.41
N ASP A 249 -10.91 16.11 -14.65
CA ASP A 249 -11.67 17.28 -15.09
C ASP A 249 -13.19 17.05 -14.95
N ASP A 250 -13.68 15.88 -15.34
CA ASP A 250 -15.09 15.49 -15.18
C ASP A 250 -15.50 15.43 -13.69
N TRP A 251 -14.68 14.85 -12.83
CA TRP A 251 -14.95 14.85 -11.39
C TRP A 251 -14.95 16.26 -10.81
N MET A 252 -14.03 17.12 -11.27
CA MET A 252 -13.95 18.51 -10.85
C MET A 252 -15.17 19.37 -11.23
N THR A 253 -15.95 18.98 -12.25
CA THR A 253 -17.20 19.67 -12.57
C THR A 253 -18.30 19.41 -11.55
N ASN A 254 -18.22 18.29 -10.81
CA ASN A 254 -19.18 17.88 -9.80
C ASN A 254 -18.81 18.41 -8.38
N VAL A 255 -17.63 18.99 -8.23
CA VAL A 255 -17.21 19.68 -7.00
C VAL A 255 -17.85 21.06 -6.96
N LYS A 256 -18.89 21.22 -6.14
CA LYS A 256 -19.68 22.45 -6.00
C LYS A 256 -19.64 22.99 -4.58
#